data_c7ab1937a4a2090c90263e2d47e083a9
#
_entry.id   c7ab1937a4a2090c90263e2d47e083a9
#
_cell.length_a   1.000
_cell.length_b   1.000
_cell.length_c   1.000
_cell.angle_alpha   90.00
_cell.angle_beta   90.00
_cell.angle_gamma   90.00
#
_symmetry.space_group_name_H-M   'P 1'
#
loop_
_entity.id
_entity.type
_entity.pdbx_description
1 polymer ?
#
loop_
_entity_poly.entity_id
_entity_poly.type
_entity_poly.pdbx_seq_one_letter_code
_entity_poly.pdbx_strand_id
1 'polypeptide(L)'
;MKRYYYLAVVIAWVLWIRTQSPTADSWNALPGFKSREQCAVNAKEKLAVWRQFKDAVIGDNTVTFTENNTTMTYICLSDADDPRRKPRSVAPKQPFN
;
A
#
# COMPACT_ATOMS: atom_id res chain seq x y z
N MET A 1 -8.82 8.11 38.12
CA MET A 1 -8.68 8.05 37.74
C MET A 1 -8.54 8.18 36.85
N LYS A 2 -8.42 8.32 36.35
CA LYS A 2 -8.37 8.52 35.46
C LYS A 2 -7.84 7.99 34.61
N ARG A 3 -7.90 7.67 33.90
CA ARG A 3 -7.47 7.11 33.06
C ARG A 3 -7.33 7.38 32.08
N TYR A 4 -7.15 7.55 31.65
CA TYR A 4 -7.01 7.85 30.69
C TYR A 4 -6.67 7.39 29.74
N TYR A 5 -6.79 7.25 29.12
CA TYR A 5 -6.60 6.76 28.27
C TYR A 5 -6.22 7.01 27.34
N TYR A 6 -5.96 7.14 26.87
CA TYR A 6 -5.49 7.24 26.01
C TYR A 6 -5.44 6.51 25.29
N LEU A 7 -5.57 6.19 25.20
CA LEU A 7 -5.59 5.56 24.54
C LEU A 7 -5.53 5.58 23.59
N ALA A 8 -5.69 5.78 23.88
CA ALA A 8 -5.67 5.84 22.99
C ALA A 8 -5.55 5.63 21.75
N VAL A 9 -4.71 5.68 21.34
CA VAL A 9 -4.65 5.64 20.04
C VAL A 9 -3.76 4.62 19.58
N VAL A 10 -4.25 3.58 19.14
CA VAL A 10 -3.46 2.59 18.52
C VAL A 10 -3.58 2.82 17.06
N ILE A 11 -2.51 3.24 16.42
CA ILE A 11 -2.52 3.46 15.01
C ILE A 11 -2.25 2.13 14.35
N ALA A 12 -3.22 1.66 13.60
CA ALA A 12 -3.06 0.45 12.84
C ALA A 12 -2.46 0.78 11.48
N TRP A 13 -1.78 -0.18 10.90
CA TRP A 13 -1.17 -0.01 9.60
C TRP A 13 -1.84 -0.94 8.60
N VAL A 14 -1.90 -0.48 7.37
CA VAL A 14 -2.57 -1.17 6.29
C VAL A 14 -1.59 -1.38 5.17
N LEU A 15 -1.52 -2.60 4.67
CA LEU A 15 -0.74 -2.88 3.47
C LEU A 15 -1.67 -2.71 2.28
N TRP A 16 -1.40 -1.71 1.47
CA TRP A 16 -2.15 -1.45 0.27
C TRP A 16 -1.43 -2.07 -0.91
N ILE A 17 -2.16 -2.81 -1.72
CA ILE A 17 -1.61 -3.45 -2.90
C ILE A 17 -2.35 -2.91 -4.11
N ARG A 18 -1.63 -2.22 -4.96
CA ARG A 18 -2.18 -1.69 -6.18
C ARG A 18 -1.81 -2.62 -7.32
N THR A 19 -2.77 -3.07 -8.08
CA THR A 19 -2.54 -3.92 -9.23
C THR A 19 -2.91 -3.14 -10.47
N GLN A 20 -1.93 -2.91 -11.34
CA GLN A 20 -2.12 -2.15 -12.56
C GLN A 20 -1.79 -3.02 -13.75
N SER A 21 -2.72 -3.14 -14.66
CA SER A 21 -2.51 -3.84 -15.92
C SER A 21 -2.91 -2.89 -17.04
N PRO A 22 -2.71 -3.25 -18.30
CA PRO A 22 -3.11 -2.36 -19.39
C PRO A 22 -4.59 -2.01 -19.40
N THR A 23 -5.42 -2.85 -18.78
CA THR A 23 -6.87 -2.65 -18.84
C THR A 23 -7.51 -2.41 -17.48
N ALA A 24 -6.77 -2.47 -16.40
CA ALA A 24 -7.37 -2.38 -15.08
C ALA A 24 -6.40 -1.80 -14.06
N ASP A 25 -6.95 -1.18 -13.04
CA ASP A 25 -6.19 -0.61 -11.95
C ASP A 25 -7.06 -0.79 -10.71
N SER A 26 -6.57 -1.54 -9.76
CA SER A 26 -7.35 -1.83 -8.56
C SER A 26 -6.51 -1.78 -7.31
N TRP A 27 -7.16 -1.58 -6.18
CA TRP A 27 -6.51 -1.53 -4.88
C TRP A 27 -7.10 -2.57 -3.95
N ASN A 28 -6.21 -3.26 -3.23
CA ASN A 28 -6.62 -4.16 -2.16
C ASN A 28 -5.99 -3.69 -0.88
N ALA A 29 -6.67 -3.86 0.23
CA ALA A 29 -6.18 -3.45 1.53
C ALA A 29 -6.10 -4.64 2.46
N LEU A 30 -4.96 -4.77 3.15
CA LEU A 30 -4.78 -5.78 4.19
C LEU A 30 -4.51 -5.02 5.48
N PRO A 31 -5.53 -4.84 6.32
CA PRO A 31 -5.38 -4.07 7.54
C PRO A 31 -4.89 -4.93 8.70
N GLY A 32 -4.66 -4.31 9.83
CA GLY A 32 -4.42 -5.03 11.07
C GLY A 32 -2.99 -5.17 11.49
N PHE A 33 -2.07 -4.47 10.85
CA PHE A 33 -0.68 -4.51 11.30
C PHE A 33 -0.49 -3.49 12.42
N LYS A 34 0.23 -3.88 13.44
CA LYS A 34 0.41 -3.04 14.62
C LYS A 34 1.48 -1.99 14.45
N SER A 35 2.37 -2.18 13.51
CA SER A 35 3.44 -1.22 13.28
C SER A 35 3.76 -1.15 11.81
N ARG A 36 4.43 -0.09 11.42
CA ARG A 36 4.89 0.05 10.06
C ARG A 36 5.87 -1.05 9.71
N GLU A 37 6.74 -1.40 10.66
CA GLU A 37 7.72 -2.47 10.44
C GLU A 37 7.04 -3.82 10.19
N GLN A 38 5.99 -4.11 10.94
CA GLN A 38 5.26 -5.34 10.75
C GLN A 38 4.65 -5.39 9.37
N CYS A 39 4.08 -4.27 8.93
CA CYS A 39 3.53 -4.14 7.60
C CYS A 39 4.62 -4.32 6.53
N ALA A 40 5.77 -3.69 6.73
CA ALA A 40 6.87 -3.76 5.76
C ALA A 40 7.44 -5.17 5.64
N VAL A 41 7.56 -5.89 6.75
CA VAL A 41 8.02 -7.26 6.71
C VAL A 41 7.03 -8.13 5.93
N ASN A 42 5.75 -7.92 6.14
CA ASN A 42 4.74 -8.68 5.44
C ASN A 42 4.78 -8.38 3.94
N ALA A 43 4.98 -7.12 3.58
CA ALA A 43 5.09 -6.73 2.18
C ALA A 43 6.28 -7.43 1.52
N LYS A 44 7.42 -7.48 2.22
CA LYS A 44 8.59 -8.13 1.67
C LYS A 44 8.41 -9.63 1.52
N GLU A 45 7.71 -10.24 2.45
CA GLU A 45 7.41 -11.66 2.36
C GLU A 45 6.54 -11.96 1.15
N LYS A 46 5.57 -11.11 0.88
CA LYS A 46 4.70 -11.29 -0.26
C LYS A 46 5.47 -11.10 -1.57
N LEU A 47 6.34 -10.12 -1.60
CA LEU A 47 7.16 -9.91 -2.79
C LEU A 47 8.11 -11.08 -3.03
N ALA A 48 8.65 -11.64 -1.96
CA ALA A 48 9.59 -12.76 -2.08
C ALA A 48 8.94 -13.99 -2.72
N VAL A 49 7.65 -14.18 -2.51
CA VAL A 49 6.94 -15.30 -3.10
C VAL A 49 6.98 -15.22 -4.64
N TRP A 50 6.95 -14.00 -5.18
CA TRP A 50 6.94 -13.85 -6.62
C TRP A 50 8.28 -14.14 -7.28
N ARG A 51 9.34 -14.25 -6.50
CA ARG A 51 10.67 -14.52 -7.08
C ARG A 51 10.76 -15.85 -7.76
N GLN A 52 9.89 -16.77 -7.43
CA GLN A 52 9.91 -18.07 -8.07
C GLN A 52 9.27 -18.04 -9.46
N PHE A 53 8.72 -16.92 -9.87
CA PHE A 53 8.09 -16.83 -11.17
C PHE A 53 9.07 -16.21 -12.17
N LYS A 54 9.27 -16.86 -13.30
CA LYS A 54 10.26 -16.42 -14.26
C LYS A 54 10.00 -15.07 -14.84
N ASP A 55 8.78 -14.70 -15.06
CA ASP A 55 8.44 -13.42 -15.66
C ASP A 55 8.26 -12.31 -14.64
N ALA A 56 8.53 -12.58 -13.38
CA ALA A 56 8.36 -11.56 -12.34
C ALA A 56 9.67 -10.80 -12.13
N VAL A 57 9.59 -9.49 -12.24
CA VAL A 57 10.72 -8.61 -11.97
C VAL A 57 10.43 -7.87 -10.69
N ILE A 58 11.25 -8.09 -9.67
CA ILE A 58 11.02 -7.56 -8.33
C ILE A 58 11.78 -6.27 -8.12
N GLY A 59 11.07 -5.21 -7.72
CA GLY A 59 11.70 -3.95 -7.32
C GLY A 59 11.66 -3.81 -5.80
N ASP A 60 11.83 -2.61 -5.29
CA ASP A 60 11.83 -2.38 -3.85
C ASP A 60 10.49 -2.70 -3.23
N ASN A 61 9.43 -2.26 -3.83
CA ASN A 61 8.08 -2.52 -3.33
C ASN A 61 7.14 -2.90 -4.47
N THR A 62 7.68 -3.36 -5.58
CA THR A 62 6.87 -3.70 -6.75
C THR A 62 7.25 -5.04 -7.31
N VAL A 63 6.31 -5.65 -8.00
CA VAL A 63 6.61 -6.80 -8.85
C VAL A 63 5.91 -6.53 -10.17
N THR A 64 6.65 -6.70 -11.26
CA THR A 64 6.11 -6.53 -12.60
C THR A 64 6.15 -7.87 -13.31
N PHE A 65 5.01 -8.29 -13.82
CA PHE A 65 4.93 -9.52 -14.59
C PHE A 65 5.00 -9.13 -16.06
N THR A 66 6.11 -9.47 -16.68
CA THR A 66 6.39 -9.01 -18.03
C THR A 66 5.50 -9.65 -19.07
N GLU A 67 4.99 -10.83 -18.76
CA GLU A 67 4.16 -11.54 -19.70
C GLU A 67 2.86 -10.83 -20.02
N ASN A 68 2.26 -10.19 -19.06
CA ASN A 68 1.00 -9.49 -19.26
C ASN A 68 1.05 -8.02 -18.86
N ASN A 69 2.24 -7.49 -18.63
CA ASN A 69 2.42 -6.10 -18.29
C ASN A 69 1.64 -5.67 -17.07
N THR A 70 1.65 -6.49 -16.04
CA THR A 70 0.94 -6.19 -14.80
C THR A 70 1.96 -5.84 -13.71
N THR A 71 1.73 -4.75 -13.01
CA THR A 71 2.58 -4.33 -11.90
C THR A 71 1.77 -4.29 -10.62
N MET A 72 2.30 -4.90 -9.57
CA MET A 72 1.70 -4.81 -8.25
C MET A 72 2.62 -3.99 -7.37
N THR A 73 2.08 -2.98 -6.71
CA THR A 73 2.84 -2.10 -5.82
C THR A 73 2.33 -2.29 -4.39
N TYR A 74 3.27 -2.44 -3.46
CA TYR A 74 2.94 -2.70 -2.06
C TYR A 74 3.33 -1.50 -1.23
N ILE A 75 2.35 -0.89 -0.56
CA ILE A 75 2.55 0.35 0.19
C ILE A 75 1.98 0.20 1.60
N CYS A 76 2.78 0.54 2.60
CA CYS A 76 2.33 0.53 3.99
C CYS A 76 1.94 1.93 4.40
N LEU A 77 0.70 2.12 4.78
CA LEU A 77 0.20 3.41 5.23
C LEU A 77 -0.56 3.23 6.55
N SER A 78 -0.66 4.29 7.32
CA SER A 78 -1.47 4.23 8.52
C SER A 78 -2.93 4.12 8.11
N ASP A 79 -3.78 3.64 9.02
CA ASP A 79 -5.19 3.42 8.70
C ASP A 79 -5.95 4.72 8.45
N ALA A 80 -5.34 5.86 8.77
CA ALA A 80 -5.94 7.14 8.48
C ALA A 80 -5.72 7.56 7.03
N ASP A 81 -4.78 6.91 6.35
CA ASP A 81 -4.44 7.30 4.98
C ASP A 81 -4.99 6.30 3.99
N ASP A 82 -5.72 6.79 3.02
CA ASP A 82 -6.27 5.94 1.98
C ASP A 82 -5.68 6.42 0.66
N PRO A 83 -4.85 5.62 0.00
CA PRO A 83 -4.19 6.05 -1.24
C PRO A 83 -5.16 6.23 -2.40
N ARG A 84 -6.38 5.74 -2.26
CA ARG A 84 -7.37 5.91 -3.32
C ARG A 84 -8.02 7.27 -3.25
N ARG A 85 -7.90 7.96 -2.07
CA ARG A 85 -8.55 9.23 -1.90
C ARG A 85 -7.74 10.31 -2.57
N LYS A 86 -8.36 11.13 -3.37
CA LYS A 86 -7.66 12.21 -3.99
C LYS A 86 -7.40 13.29 -2.99
N PRO A 87 -6.21 13.82 -2.97
CA PRO A 87 -5.90 14.90 -2.06
C PRO A 87 -6.67 16.10 -2.47
N ARG A 88 -7.51 16.61 -1.60
CA ARG A 88 -8.24 17.68 -1.91
C ARG A 88 -7.52 18.84 -1.99
N SER A 89 -6.63 18.96 -1.32
CA SER A 89 -5.93 20.13 -1.38
C SER A 89 -5.30 20.39 -2.59
N VAL A 90 -5.24 19.61 -3.27
CA VAL A 90 -4.56 19.82 -4.31
C VAL A 90 -5.14 20.58 -5.12
N ALA A 91 -5.63 20.72 -4.88
CA ALA A 91 -6.08 21.36 -5.60
C ALA A 91 -5.78 22.49 -6.01
N PRO A 92 -5.84 22.67 -6.11
CA PRO A 92 -5.77 23.43 -6.60
C PRO A 92 -5.06 23.86 -7.29
N LYS A 93 -4.89 23.85 -7.48
CA LYS A 93 -4.36 24.20 -8.07
C LYS A 93 -4.42 24.57 -8.91
N GLN A 94 -4.76 24.63 -8.98
CA GLN A 94 -4.91 24.95 -9.68
C GLN A 94 -4.98 25.64 -10.30
N PRO A 95 -5.03 25.91 -10.60
CA PRO A 95 -5.17 26.57 -11.23
C PRO A 95 -5.25 27.08 -11.94
N PHE A 96 -5.38 27.16 -11.85
CA PHE A 96 -5.59 27.51 -12.40
C PHE A 96 -5.64 27.76 -12.85
N ASN A 97 -5.69 27.71 -12.65
CA ASN A 97 -5.72 27.72 -12.89
C ASN A 97 -5.72 27.77 -13.15
#